data_826017acc96ccb66aab18e49c4b814ca
#
_entry.id   826017acc96ccb66aab18e49c4b814ca
#
_cell.length_a   1.000
_cell.length_b   1.000
_cell.length_c   1.000
_cell.angle_alpha   90.00
_cell.angle_beta   90.00
_cell.angle_gamma   90.00
#
_symmetry.space_group_name_H-M   'P 1'
#
loop_
_entity.id
_entity.type
_entity.pdbx_description
1 polymer ?
#
loop_
_entity_poly.entity_id
_entity_poly.type
_entity_poly.pdbx_seq_one_letter_code
_entity_poly.pdbx_strand_id
1 'polypeptide(L)'
;MKSYVPCDRCSYYQVALYEGYDITFNIFDADICIDDPIRFFKRIKYIKDEVRCTLWGDTVYNALYYRNDLVDYDKFIVSSYWNFEMFIKVGIKPKAVVKRHIKPIFVDVKKDKLFVTLGESRYFDRKNLLLADAITREFNVRDKTVIIGNMGNADYQTFELSEEQKYELYAKSKFYLALSRSEGFGIPPIEAMAVGVVPIFLNAHGHKENLVGIPLDPIDEYTLCINQEHCFKVWELSLHELKYEINHALTMGREEYEDLSIKAKLKGGEYYRPMDTGSVRETE
;
A
#
# COMPACT_ATOMS: atom_id res chain seq x y z
N MET A 1 5.66 13.19 19.54
CA MET A 1 6.69 12.35 18.91
C MET A 1 7.00 12.91 17.53
N LYS A 2 8.27 13.15 17.23
CA LYS A 2 8.70 13.67 15.93
C LYS A 2 8.98 12.53 14.96
N SER A 3 8.45 12.64 13.74
CA SER A 3 8.70 11.67 12.67
C SER A 3 9.48 12.31 11.54
N TYR A 4 10.64 11.70 11.20
CA TYR A 4 11.33 11.99 9.95
C TYR A 4 10.62 11.34 8.78
N VAL A 5 10.42 12.13 7.72
CA VAL A 5 9.95 11.65 6.42
C VAL A 5 10.85 12.19 5.30
N PRO A 6 11.13 11.41 4.25
CA PRO A 6 12.09 11.82 3.20
C PRO A 6 11.51 12.82 2.20
N CYS A 7 10.22 13.14 2.26
CA CYS A 7 9.51 13.94 1.26
C CYS A 7 8.18 14.48 1.79
N ASP A 8 7.74 15.62 1.28
CA ASP A 8 6.48 16.31 1.64
C ASP A 8 5.26 15.80 0.82
N ARG A 9 5.51 15.14 -0.31
CA ARG A 9 4.45 14.58 -1.18
C ARG A 9 4.72 13.11 -1.47
N CYS A 10 4.49 12.25 -0.47
CA CYS A 10 4.69 10.81 -0.59
C CYS A 10 3.85 10.05 0.44
N SER A 11 3.73 8.73 0.25
CA SER A 11 3.01 7.86 1.17
C SER A 11 3.54 7.87 2.60
N TYR A 12 4.84 8.10 2.81
CA TYR A 12 5.45 8.20 4.14
C TYR A 12 4.99 9.43 4.91
N TYR A 13 4.84 10.56 4.22
CA TYR A 13 4.27 11.77 4.80
C TYR A 13 2.83 11.53 5.25
N GLN A 14 2.02 10.88 4.41
CA GLN A 14 0.64 10.53 4.73
C GLN A 14 0.54 9.59 5.93
N VAL A 15 1.44 8.59 6.03
CA VAL A 15 1.50 7.71 7.20
C VAL A 15 1.80 8.50 8.47
N ALA A 16 2.78 9.42 8.45
CA ALA A 16 3.12 10.26 9.59
C ALA A 16 1.91 11.09 10.07
N LEU A 17 1.13 11.63 9.13
CA LEU A 17 -0.12 12.36 9.45
C LEU A 17 -1.18 11.46 10.06
N TYR A 18 -1.38 10.25 9.53
CA TYR A 18 -2.35 9.29 10.08
C TYR A 18 -1.97 8.85 11.49
N GLU A 19 -0.68 8.70 11.76
CA GLU A 19 -0.16 8.37 13.08
C GLU A 19 -0.13 9.57 14.04
N GLY A 20 -0.42 10.78 13.54
CA GLY A 20 -0.47 12.00 14.34
C GLY A 20 0.90 12.43 14.87
N TYR A 21 1.96 12.21 14.11
CA TYR A 21 3.31 12.63 14.45
C TYR A 21 3.60 14.05 13.97
N ASP A 22 4.42 14.78 14.74
CA ASP A 22 5.03 16.04 14.28
C ASP A 22 6.10 15.73 13.23
N ILE A 23 6.00 16.34 12.05
CA ILE A 23 6.87 16.01 10.94
C ILE A 23 8.16 16.82 11.00
N THR A 24 9.31 16.15 10.81
CA THR A 24 10.61 16.75 10.59
C THR A 24 11.30 16.18 9.35
N PHE A 25 12.11 16.98 8.68
CA PHE A 25 12.97 16.55 7.57
C PHE A 25 14.43 16.34 8.03
N ASN A 26 14.69 16.45 9.33
CA ASN A 26 15.99 16.18 9.92
C ASN A 26 15.97 14.83 10.65
N ILE A 27 16.77 13.87 10.16
CA ILE A 27 16.85 12.51 10.70
C ILE A 27 17.39 12.47 12.14
N PHE A 28 18.21 13.44 12.54
CA PHE A 28 18.82 13.49 13.88
C PHE A 28 17.85 14.01 14.95
N ASP A 29 16.76 14.69 14.54
CA ASP A 29 15.75 15.26 15.44
C ASP A 29 14.52 14.38 15.61
N ALA A 30 14.52 13.19 14.97
CA ALA A 30 13.37 12.32 14.93
C ALA A 30 13.41 11.21 15.99
N ASP A 31 12.25 10.86 16.51
CA ASP A 31 12.02 9.68 17.35
C ASP A 31 11.72 8.45 16.46
N ILE A 32 10.98 8.67 15.37
CA ILE A 32 10.61 7.68 14.37
C ILE A 32 11.07 8.15 12.99
N CYS A 33 11.59 7.23 12.18
CA CYS A 33 11.92 7.45 10.78
C CYS A 33 10.98 6.60 9.90
N ILE A 34 10.12 7.23 9.11
CA ILE A 34 9.20 6.55 8.17
C ILE A 34 9.79 6.66 6.77
N ASP A 35 10.42 5.59 6.29
CA ASP A 35 11.11 5.56 4.99
C ASP A 35 11.13 4.14 4.41
N ASP A 36 11.54 4.02 3.15
CA ASP A 36 11.92 2.74 2.56
C ASP A 36 13.22 2.23 3.22
N PRO A 37 13.22 1.03 3.80
CA PRO A 37 14.39 0.52 4.53
C PRO A 37 15.66 0.45 3.69
N ILE A 38 15.58 0.07 2.40
CA ILE A 38 16.77 -0.02 1.54
C ILE A 38 17.42 1.36 1.36
N ARG A 39 16.60 2.39 1.11
CA ARG A 39 17.09 3.76 0.97
C ARG A 39 17.59 4.33 2.28
N PHE A 40 16.90 4.02 3.38
CA PHE A 40 17.31 4.43 4.71
C PHE A 40 18.68 3.84 5.08
N PHE A 41 18.88 2.53 4.91
CA PHE A 41 20.16 1.87 5.21
C PHE A 41 21.31 2.42 4.37
N LYS A 42 21.11 2.68 3.08
CA LYS A 42 22.10 3.36 2.24
C LYS A 42 22.50 4.72 2.81
N ARG A 43 21.51 5.50 3.28
CA ARG A 43 21.73 6.83 3.84
C ARG A 43 22.53 6.81 5.15
N ILE A 44 22.19 5.87 6.04
CA ILE A 44 22.83 5.81 7.38
C ILE A 44 24.11 4.96 7.44
N LYS A 45 24.52 4.33 6.34
CA LYS A 45 25.60 3.33 6.29
C LYS A 45 26.89 3.75 7.05
N TYR A 46 27.23 5.03 7.03
CA TYR A 46 28.44 5.57 7.67
C TYR A 46 28.15 6.40 8.93
N ILE A 47 26.89 6.62 9.27
CA ILE A 47 26.47 7.46 10.40
C ILE A 47 25.45 6.74 11.31
N LYS A 48 25.33 5.41 11.21
CA LYS A 48 24.29 4.64 11.90
C LYS A 48 24.29 4.85 13.42
N ASP A 49 25.46 5.03 14.01
CA ASP A 49 25.62 5.20 15.45
C ASP A 49 25.19 6.60 15.95
N GLU A 50 25.03 7.56 15.02
CA GLU A 50 24.53 8.90 15.31
C GLU A 50 23.01 9.00 15.17
N VAL A 51 22.39 8.05 14.43
CA VAL A 51 20.95 8.03 14.17
C VAL A 51 20.22 7.32 15.32
N ARG A 52 19.22 7.99 15.90
CA ARG A 52 18.53 7.50 17.11
C ARG A 52 17.08 7.06 16.85
N CYS A 53 16.48 7.45 15.73
CA CYS A 53 15.08 7.14 15.46
C CYS A 53 14.85 5.63 15.27
N THR A 54 13.65 5.16 15.59
CA THR A 54 13.21 3.84 15.18
C THR A 54 12.78 3.90 13.71
N LEU A 55 13.42 3.12 12.83
CA LEU A 55 12.98 2.97 11.45
C LEU A 55 11.69 2.14 11.40
N TRP A 56 10.64 2.72 10.84
CA TRP A 56 9.41 2.02 10.52
C TRP A 56 9.17 2.10 9.01
N GLY A 57 9.38 1.00 8.32
CA GLY A 57 9.38 1.01 6.87
C GLY A 57 8.91 -0.25 6.19
N ASP A 58 8.50 -0.08 4.94
CA ASP A 58 8.24 -1.15 3.99
C ASP A 58 9.01 -0.88 2.73
N THR A 59 9.38 -1.94 2.03
CA THR A 59 10.01 -1.83 0.73
C THR A 59 9.31 -2.69 -0.32
N VAL A 60 9.42 -2.28 -1.56
CA VAL A 60 9.05 -3.04 -2.75
C VAL A 60 10.29 -3.54 -3.50
N TYR A 61 11.46 -3.10 -3.06
CA TYR A 61 12.74 -3.55 -3.61
C TYR A 61 13.07 -4.97 -3.16
N ASN A 62 13.88 -5.66 -3.95
CA ASN A 62 14.40 -6.96 -3.56
C ASN A 62 15.59 -6.78 -2.60
N ALA A 63 15.39 -7.01 -1.31
CA ALA A 63 16.43 -6.85 -0.29
C ALA A 63 17.67 -7.73 -0.56
N LEU A 64 17.50 -8.89 -1.18
CA LEU A 64 18.63 -9.77 -1.54
C LEU A 64 19.58 -9.09 -2.54
N TYR A 65 19.06 -8.30 -3.47
CA TYR A 65 19.88 -7.53 -4.41
C TYR A 65 20.74 -6.46 -3.72
N TYR A 66 20.22 -5.86 -2.65
CA TYR A 66 20.85 -4.78 -1.90
C TYR A 66 21.60 -5.25 -0.65
N ARG A 67 21.87 -6.55 -0.50
CA ARG A 67 22.45 -7.11 0.73
C ARG A 67 23.71 -6.37 1.21
N ASN A 68 24.56 -5.90 0.29
CA ASN A 68 25.80 -5.18 0.64
C ASN A 68 25.56 -3.73 1.13
N ASP A 69 24.36 -3.19 0.93
CA ASP A 69 23.98 -1.85 1.36
C ASP A 69 23.22 -1.87 2.69
N LEU A 70 22.80 -3.06 3.12
CA LEU A 70 22.09 -3.21 4.38
C LEU A 70 23.05 -3.08 5.55
N VAL A 71 22.59 -2.44 6.62
CA VAL A 71 23.33 -2.32 7.88
C VAL A 71 22.51 -2.96 9.00
N ASP A 72 23.20 -3.58 9.94
CA ASP A 72 22.56 -4.05 11.16
C ASP A 72 22.16 -2.83 11.99
N TYR A 73 20.87 -2.60 12.05
CA TYR A 73 20.25 -1.48 12.75
C TYR A 73 19.20 -2.01 13.72
N ASP A 74 19.53 -1.94 14.98
CA ASP A 74 18.76 -2.55 16.06
C ASP A 74 17.38 -1.91 16.30
N LYS A 75 17.13 -0.70 15.75
CA LYS A 75 15.86 0.04 15.84
C LYS A 75 15.08 -0.01 14.55
N PHE A 76 14.82 -1.21 14.03
CA PHE A 76 14.10 -1.42 12.77
C PHE A 76 12.83 -2.24 12.99
N ILE A 77 11.70 -1.72 12.56
CA ILE A 77 10.40 -2.38 12.49
C ILE A 77 9.83 -2.29 11.08
N VAL A 78 8.99 -3.25 10.71
CA VAL A 78 8.33 -3.31 9.39
C VAL A 78 6.82 -3.32 9.55
N SER A 79 6.06 -3.05 8.48
CA SER A 79 4.60 -3.00 8.55
C SER A 79 3.92 -4.30 8.09
N SER A 80 4.66 -5.22 7.47
CA SER A 80 4.12 -6.47 6.94
C SER A 80 5.01 -7.68 7.27
N TYR A 81 4.40 -8.86 7.42
CA TYR A 81 5.15 -10.11 7.59
C TYR A 81 5.95 -10.46 6.34
N TRP A 82 5.44 -10.12 5.16
CA TRP A 82 6.20 -10.27 3.92
C TRP A 82 7.55 -9.53 3.95
N ASN A 83 7.55 -8.27 4.39
CA ASN A 83 8.80 -7.50 4.57
C ASN A 83 9.67 -8.09 5.67
N PHE A 84 9.08 -8.54 6.78
CA PHE A 84 9.80 -9.18 7.86
C PHE A 84 10.60 -10.39 7.37
N GLU A 85 9.94 -11.33 6.68
CA GLU A 85 10.56 -12.53 6.14
C GLU A 85 11.64 -12.22 5.09
N MET A 86 11.39 -11.22 4.24
CA MET A 86 12.36 -10.79 3.23
C MET A 86 13.66 -10.28 3.86
N PHE A 87 13.58 -9.50 4.95
CA PHE A 87 14.76 -9.01 5.65
C PHE A 87 15.47 -10.11 6.44
N ILE A 88 14.74 -11.04 7.04
CA ILE A 88 15.34 -12.23 7.69
C ILE A 88 16.18 -13.04 6.69
N LYS A 89 15.70 -13.26 5.46
CA LYS A 89 16.41 -14.00 4.40
C LYS A 89 17.77 -13.37 4.02
N VAL A 90 17.96 -12.07 4.27
CA VAL A 90 19.21 -11.36 3.99
C VAL A 90 20.05 -11.09 5.26
N GLY A 91 19.64 -11.65 6.40
CA GLY A 91 20.40 -11.58 7.66
C GLY A 91 20.11 -10.32 8.48
N ILE A 92 19.11 -9.54 8.14
CA ILE A 92 18.64 -8.39 8.92
C ILE A 92 17.36 -8.78 9.66
N LYS A 93 17.34 -8.59 10.99
CA LYS A 93 16.18 -8.97 11.81
C LYS A 93 15.41 -7.73 12.27
N PRO A 94 14.25 -7.42 11.66
CA PRO A 94 13.36 -6.39 12.23
C PRO A 94 12.92 -6.79 13.63
N LYS A 95 12.75 -5.83 14.55
CA LYS A 95 12.31 -6.11 15.93
C LYS A 95 10.85 -6.57 16.01
N ALA A 96 10.01 -6.02 15.15
CA ALA A 96 8.57 -6.30 15.16
C ALA A 96 7.93 -6.03 13.80
N VAL A 97 6.73 -6.58 13.63
CA VAL A 97 5.78 -6.18 12.60
C VAL A 97 4.74 -5.27 13.28
N VAL A 98 4.70 -4.01 12.87
CA VAL A 98 3.75 -3.01 13.37
C VAL A 98 2.93 -2.49 12.21
N LYS A 99 1.67 -2.88 12.14
CA LYS A 99 0.76 -2.47 11.06
C LYS A 99 0.55 -0.95 11.07
N ARG A 100 0.47 -0.37 9.89
CA ARG A 100 0.14 1.04 9.71
C ARG A 100 -1.35 1.27 9.92
N HIS A 101 -1.69 2.43 10.47
CA HIS A 101 -3.07 2.83 10.62
C HIS A 101 -3.55 3.66 9.41
N ILE A 102 -4.86 3.67 9.23
CA ILE A 102 -5.57 4.56 8.32
C ILE A 102 -6.56 5.43 9.09
N LYS A 103 -6.97 6.54 8.47
CA LYS A 103 -7.95 7.46 9.03
C LYS A 103 -9.09 7.63 8.03
N PRO A 104 -10.06 6.70 8.00
CA PRO A 104 -11.11 6.71 6.99
C PRO A 104 -12.05 7.90 7.17
N ILE A 105 -12.53 8.43 6.05
CA ILE A 105 -13.59 9.43 5.99
C ILE A 105 -14.81 8.74 5.41
N PHE A 106 -15.88 8.66 6.20
CA PHE A 106 -17.13 8.05 5.76
C PHE A 106 -17.99 9.09 5.05
N VAL A 107 -18.34 8.78 3.80
CA VAL A 107 -19.19 9.63 2.96
C VAL A 107 -20.41 8.83 2.56
N ASP A 108 -21.60 9.41 2.78
CA ASP A 108 -22.86 8.79 2.34
C ASP A 108 -23.15 9.17 0.89
N VAL A 109 -22.79 8.30 -0.03
CA VAL A 109 -22.98 8.47 -1.47
C VAL A 109 -23.47 7.18 -2.11
N LYS A 110 -24.24 7.32 -3.19
CA LYS A 110 -24.67 6.17 -3.99
C LYS A 110 -23.49 5.59 -4.76
N LYS A 111 -23.34 4.26 -4.72
CA LYS A 111 -22.40 3.53 -5.58
C LYS A 111 -22.86 3.55 -7.03
N ASP A 112 -22.23 4.38 -7.86
CA ASP A 112 -22.51 4.53 -9.28
C ASP A 112 -21.30 4.16 -10.16
N LYS A 113 -20.15 3.87 -9.55
CA LYS A 113 -18.96 3.37 -10.21
C LYS A 113 -18.76 1.88 -9.94
N LEU A 114 -18.20 1.16 -10.92
CA LEU A 114 -17.87 -0.25 -10.77
C LEU A 114 -16.50 -0.40 -10.12
N PHE A 115 -15.48 0.23 -10.69
CA PHE A 115 -14.10 0.04 -10.30
C PHE A 115 -13.44 1.36 -9.90
N VAL A 116 -12.50 1.25 -8.95
CA VAL A 116 -11.54 2.30 -8.63
C VAL A 116 -10.16 1.67 -8.50
N THR A 117 -9.12 2.39 -8.85
CA THR A 117 -7.73 2.07 -8.54
C THR A 117 -6.96 3.33 -8.24
N LEU A 118 -5.98 3.24 -7.34
CA LEU A 118 -5.08 4.34 -7.01
C LEU A 118 -3.65 3.86 -6.95
N GLY A 119 -2.77 4.58 -7.60
CA GLY A 119 -1.36 4.30 -7.48
C GLY A 119 -0.47 5.30 -8.19
N GLU A 120 0.74 5.42 -7.69
CA GLU A 120 1.81 6.16 -8.33
C GLU A 120 2.95 5.21 -8.70
N SER A 121 3.47 5.35 -9.90
CA SER A 121 4.57 4.55 -10.42
C SER A 121 5.60 5.47 -11.09
N ARG A 122 6.83 5.48 -10.55
CA ARG A 122 7.89 6.41 -11.03
C ARG A 122 8.79 5.79 -12.10
N TYR A 123 8.97 4.48 -12.08
CA TYR A 123 9.99 3.80 -12.91
C TYR A 123 9.39 2.85 -13.94
N PHE A 124 8.31 2.20 -13.60
CA PHE A 124 7.51 1.33 -14.47
C PHE A 124 6.10 1.24 -13.89
N ASP A 125 5.12 0.74 -14.64
CA ASP A 125 3.75 0.59 -14.14
C ASP A 125 3.63 -0.53 -13.08
N ARG A 126 4.27 -0.31 -11.93
CA ARG A 126 4.25 -1.23 -10.79
C ARG A 126 2.84 -1.46 -10.26
N LYS A 127 2.00 -0.46 -10.39
CA LYS A 127 0.61 -0.49 -9.91
C LYS A 127 -0.36 -1.10 -10.91
N ASN A 128 0.11 -1.44 -12.12
CA ASN A 128 -0.71 -1.95 -13.21
C ASN A 128 -1.90 -1.04 -13.57
N LEU A 129 -1.70 0.28 -13.54
CA LEU A 129 -2.75 1.24 -13.90
C LEU A 129 -3.10 1.16 -15.40
N LEU A 130 -2.10 0.92 -16.27
CA LEU A 130 -2.34 0.70 -17.70
C LEU A 130 -3.13 -0.58 -17.95
N LEU A 131 -2.85 -1.64 -17.17
CA LEU A 131 -3.64 -2.88 -17.24
C LEU A 131 -5.08 -2.65 -16.75
N ALA A 132 -5.27 -1.89 -15.67
CA ALA A 132 -6.61 -1.52 -15.19
C ALA A 132 -7.40 -0.74 -16.24
N ASP A 133 -6.76 0.21 -16.94
CA ASP A 133 -7.39 0.93 -18.06
C ASP A 133 -7.73 -0.02 -19.22
N ALA A 134 -6.78 -0.84 -19.65
CA ALA A 134 -6.96 -1.75 -20.77
C ALA A 134 -8.09 -2.77 -20.52
N ILE A 135 -8.09 -3.41 -19.35
CA ILE A 135 -9.09 -4.43 -19.01
C ILE A 135 -10.50 -3.83 -18.90
N THR A 136 -10.63 -2.64 -18.31
CA THR A 136 -11.93 -1.98 -18.18
C THR A 136 -12.48 -1.47 -19.51
N ARG A 137 -11.61 -1.12 -20.47
CA ARG A 137 -12.00 -0.87 -21.88
C ARG A 137 -12.45 -2.13 -22.59
N GLU A 138 -11.73 -3.24 -22.43
CA GLU A 138 -12.09 -4.53 -23.02
C GLU A 138 -13.49 -4.98 -22.60
N PHE A 139 -13.88 -4.76 -21.35
CA PHE A 139 -15.20 -5.08 -20.81
C PHE A 139 -16.25 -3.96 -21.01
N ASN A 140 -15.92 -2.88 -21.71
CA ASN A 140 -16.81 -1.73 -21.95
C ASN A 140 -17.35 -1.08 -20.65
N VAL A 141 -16.51 -1.00 -19.62
CA VAL A 141 -16.86 -0.38 -18.32
C VAL A 141 -15.88 0.71 -17.88
N ARG A 142 -15.07 1.23 -18.81
CA ARG A 142 -14.11 2.30 -18.51
C ARG A 142 -14.79 3.59 -18.02
N ASP A 143 -15.95 3.92 -18.52
CA ASP A 143 -16.80 5.06 -18.09
C ASP A 143 -17.32 4.92 -16.65
N LYS A 144 -17.40 3.68 -16.15
CA LYS A 144 -17.76 3.36 -14.76
C LYS A 144 -16.53 3.06 -13.89
N THR A 145 -15.32 3.37 -14.35
CA THR A 145 -14.06 3.13 -13.66
C THR A 145 -13.40 4.45 -13.34
N VAL A 146 -12.81 4.54 -12.15
CA VAL A 146 -12.01 5.69 -11.70
C VAL A 146 -10.56 5.25 -11.54
N ILE A 147 -9.66 5.86 -12.29
CA ILE A 147 -8.21 5.65 -12.19
C ILE A 147 -7.57 6.90 -11.60
N ILE A 148 -6.93 6.75 -10.44
CA ILE A 148 -6.22 7.82 -9.74
C ILE A 148 -4.73 7.51 -9.81
N GLY A 149 -3.94 8.36 -10.45
CA GLY A 149 -2.52 8.06 -10.60
C GLY A 149 -1.77 9.08 -11.42
N ASN A 150 -0.51 8.75 -11.75
CA ASN A 150 0.38 9.57 -12.54
C ASN A 150 0.59 9.05 -13.97
N MET A 151 -0.24 8.11 -14.42
CA MET A 151 -0.19 7.57 -15.78
C MET A 151 -1.10 8.38 -16.69
N GLY A 152 -0.78 8.49 -17.99
CA GLY A 152 -1.44 9.37 -18.93
C GLY A 152 -2.93 9.13 -19.18
N ASN A 153 -3.47 7.99 -18.74
CA ASN A 153 -4.88 7.61 -18.82
C ASN A 153 -5.65 7.74 -17.49
N ALA A 154 -5.01 8.31 -16.44
CA ALA A 154 -5.65 8.55 -15.15
C ALA A 154 -6.70 9.67 -15.24
N ASP A 155 -7.81 9.49 -14.51
CA ASP A 155 -8.86 10.49 -14.41
C ASP A 155 -8.49 11.62 -13.44
N TYR A 156 -7.66 11.29 -12.42
CA TYR A 156 -7.19 12.22 -11.40
C TYR A 156 -5.72 11.96 -11.08
N GLN A 157 -4.97 13.02 -10.74
CA GLN A 157 -3.61 12.88 -10.22
C GLN A 157 -3.63 12.53 -8.73
N THR A 158 -2.71 11.65 -8.30
CA THR A 158 -2.71 11.07 -6.94
C THR A 158 -2.67 12.12 -5.83
N PHE A 159 -1.85 13.16 -5.96
CA PHE A 159 -1.62 14.16 -4.91
C PHE A 159 -2.40 15.48 -5.12
N GLU A 160 -3.34 15.52 -6.06
CA GLU A 160 -4.20 16.66 -6.29
C GLU A 160 -5.56 16.54 -5.61
N LEU A 161 -5.93 15.33 -5.18
CA LEU A 161 -7.16 15.08 -4.45
C LEU A 161 -6.97 15.35 -2.96
N SER A 162 -7.97 15.99 -2.34
CA SER A 162 -8.09 15.98 -0.88
C SER A 162 -8.44 14.56 -0.37
N GLU A 163 -8.22 14.32 0.93
CA GLU A 163 -8.61 13.04 1.54
C GLU A 163 -10.12 12.79 1.37
N GLU A 164 -10.95 13.81 1.57
CA GLU A 164 -12.41 13.73 1.39
C GLU A 164 -12.78 13.33 -0.03
N GLN A 165 -12.19 13.97 -1.04
CA GLN A 165 -12.41 13.66 -2.45
C GLN A 165 -11.99 12.22 -2.78
N LYS A 166 -10.84 11.77 -2.26
CA LYS A 166 -10.36 10.41 -2.43
C LYS A 166 -11.35 9.39 -1.85
N TYR A 167 -11.80 9.60 -0.61
CA TYR A 167 -12.75 8.70 0.05
C TYR A 167 -14.14 8.75 -0.60
N GLU A 168 -14.56 9.89 -1.15
CA GLU A 168 -15.79 9.98 -1.95
C GLU A 168 -15.72 9.10 -3.21
N LEU A 169 -14.60 9.12 -3.93
CA LEU A 169 -14.39 8.25 -5.10
C LEU A 169 -14.38 6.77 -4.72
N TYR A 170 -13.76 6.40 -3.58
CA TYR A 170 -13.87 5.04 -3.06
C TYR A 170 -15.31 4.69 -2.74
N ALA A 171 -16.02 5.49 -1.95
CA ALA A 171 -17.40 5.21 -1.54
C ALA A 171 -18.37 5.07 -2.71
N LYS A 172 -18.15 5.80 -3.82
CA LYS A 172 -18.91 5.66 -5.07
C LYS A 172 -18.65 4.36 -5.81
N SER A 173 -17.55 3.64 -5.52
CA SER A 173 -17.12 2.46 -6.27
C SER A 173 -17.53 1.16 -5.58
N LYS A 174 -17.74 0.08 -6.37
CA LYS A 174 -18.02 -1.26 -5.83
C LYS A 174 -16.74 -2.04 -5.56
N PHE A 175 -15.81 -2.05 -6.52
CA PHE A 175 -14.60 -2.85 -6.48
C PHE A 175 -13.34 -1.97 -6.59
N TYR A 176 -12.27 -2.42 -5.94
CA TYR A 176 -10.95 -1.82 -6.07
C TYR A 176 -10.01 -2.75 -6.84
N LEU A 177 -9.43 -2.29 -7.94
CA LEU A 177 -8.43 -3.05 -8.69
C LEU A 177 -7.05 -2.89 -8.04
N ALA A 178 -6.69 -3.80 -7.14
CA ALA A 178 -5.42 -3.83 -6.42
C ALA A 178 -4.40 -4.72 -7.16
N LEU A 179 -4.09 -4.37 -8.40
CA LEU A 179 -3.28 -5.18 -9.32
C LEU A 179 -1.77 -4.95 -9.19
N SER A 180 -1.30 -4.33 -8.10
CA SER A 180 0.12 -4.01 -7.90
C SER A 180 0.99 -5.25 -7.99
N ARG A 181 2.02 -5.19 -8.84
CA ARG A 181 3.04 -6.24 -9.02
C ARG A 181 4.02 -6.31 -7.85
N SER A 182 4.08 -5.28 -7.03
CA SER A 182 4.89 -5.23 -5.81
C SER A 182 4.31 -4.21 -4.84
N GLU A 183 4.10 -4.61 -3.59
CA GLU A 183 3.51 -3.73 -2.57
C GLU A 183 4.03 -4.10 -1.18
N GLY A 184 4.55 -3.12 -0.45
CA GLY A 184 5.03 -3.33 0.91
C GLY A 184 3.90 -3.56 1.91
N PHE A 185 2.85 -2.74 1.83
CA PHE A 185 1.71 -2.78 2.74
C PHE A 185 0.36 -2.67 2.03
N GLY A 186 0.16 -1.65 1.18
CA GLY A 186 -1.08 -1.49 0.41
C GLY A 186 -2.11 -0.58 1.05
N ILE A 187 -1.72 0.65 1.46
CA ILE A 187 -2.64 1.61 2.10
C ILE A 187 -3.89 1.89 1.27
N PRO A 188 -3.84 2.25 -0.02
CA PRO A 188 -5.03 2.64 -0.77
C PRO A 188 -6.13 1.55 -0.85
N PRO A 189 -5.86 0.27 -1.13
CA PRO A 189 -6.90 -0.74 -1.09
C PRO A 189 -7.43 -1.00 0.34
N ILE A 190 -6.63 -0.82 1.40
CA ILE A 190 -7.10 -0.91 2.79
C ILE A 190 -8.07 0.24 3.09
N GLU A 191 -7.76 1.46 2.67
CA GLU A 191 -8.67 2.62 2.78
C GLU A 191 -9.99 2.37 2.05
N ALA A 192 -9.93 1.81 0.85
CA ALA A 192 -11.13 1.47 0.08
C ALA A 192 -11.96 0.38 0.79
N MET A 193 -11.33 -0.67 1.33
CA MET A 193 -12.02 -1.68 2.15
C MET A 193 -12.74 -1.06 3.34
N ALA A 194 -12.13 -0.08 4.02
CA ALA A 194 -12.69 0.57 5.19
C ALA A 194 -14.07 1.22 4.92
N VAL A 195 -14.31 1.63 3.68
CA VAL A 195 -15.61 2.17 3.23
C VAL A 195 -16.47 1.16 2.44
N GLY A 196 -16.12 -0.14 2.54
CA GLY A 196 -16.92 -1.23 1.98
C GLY A 196 -16.73 -1.45 0.47
N VAL A 197 -15.58 -1.09 -0.08
CA VAL A 197 -15.18 -1.43 -1.45
C VAL A 197 -14.46 -2.78 -1.45
N VAL A 198 -14.84 -3.68 -2.35
CA VAL A 198 -14.28 -5.04 -2.42
C VAL A 198 -13.02 -5.04 -3.28
N PRO A 199 -11.83 -5.40 -2.78
CA PRO A 199 -10.65 -5.55 -3.61
C PRO A 199 -10.72 -6.77 -4.53
N ILE A 200 -10.32 -6.58 -5.79
CA ILE A 200 -9.82 -7.64 -6.68
C ILE A 200 -8.31 -7.46 -6.67
N PHE A 201 -7.57 -8.41 -6.12
CA PHE A 201 -6.18 -8.15 -5.76
C PHE A 201 -5.22 -9.28 -6.08
N LEU A 202 -3.99 -8.94 -6.48
CA LEU A 202 -2.92 -9.91 -6.61
C LEU A 202 -2.57 -10.47 -5.22
N ASN A 203 -2.78 -11.79 -5.03
CA ASN A 203 -2.61 -12.52 -3.77
C ASN A 203 -1.13 -12.78 -3.46
N ALA A 204 -0.35 -11.71 -3.42
CA ALA A 204 1.09 -11.74 -3.17
C ALA A 204 1.50 -10.58 -2.26
N HIS A 205 2.77 -10.57 -1.83
CA HIS A 205 3.38 -9.49 -1.05
C HIS A 205 2.47 -8.96 0.09
N GLY A 206 2.50 -7.65 0.40
CA GLY A 206 1.67 -7.05 1.45
C GLY A 206 0.15 -7.19 1.23
N HIS A 207 -0.31 -7.39 0.00
CA HIS A 207 -1.74 -7.62 -0.26
C HIS A 207 -2.25 -8.91 0.37
N LYS A 208 -1.49 -10.02 0.25
CA LYS A 208 -1.89 -11.34 0.75
C LYS A 208 -2.29 -11.35 2.23
N GLU A 209 -1.64 -10.56 3.05
CA GLU A 209 -1.90 -10.49 4.50
C GLU A 209 -2.89 -9.39 4.90
N ASN A 210 -3.01 -8.36 4.07
CA ASN A 210 -3.74 -7.15 4.43
C ASN A 210 -5.12 -7.03 3.78
N LEU A 211 -5.39 -7.73 2.67
CA LEU A 211 -6.63 -7.58 1.92
C LEU A 211 -7.57 -8.78 2.08
N VAL A 212 -8.86 -8.51 1.98
CA VAL A 212 -9.95 -9.50 1.91
C VAL A 212 -10.89 -9.08 0.78
N GLY A 213 -11.15 -9.99 -0.15
CA GLY A 213 -11.96 -9.75 -1.34
C GLY A 213 -11.79 -10.88 -2.33
N ILE A 214 -11.58 -10.56 -3.59
CA ILE A 214 -11.40 -11.50 -4.70
C ILE A 214 -9.89 -11.62 -5.00
N PRO A 215 -9.21 -12.72 -4.57
CA PRO A 215 -7.80 -12.91 -4.82
C PRO A 215 -7.53 -13.37 -6.25
N LEU A 216 -6.40 -12.94 -6.82
CA LEU A 216 -5.81 -13.42 -8.06
C LEU A 216 -4.46 -14.05 -7.69
N ASP A 217 -4.29 -15.33 -7.95
CA ASP A 217 -3.04 -15.99 -7.61
C ASP A 217 -1.90 -15.59 -8.56
N PRO A 218 -0.69 -15.35 -8.02
CA PRO A 218 0.45 -15.04 -8.86
C PRO A 218 0.88 -16.25 -9.68
N ILE A 219 1.21 -16.02 -10.95
CA ILE A 219 1.72 -17.08 -11.85
C ILE A 219 3.24 -17.14 -11.90
N ASP A 220 3.92 -16.08 -11.51
CA ASP A 220 5.38 -15.99 -11.49
C ASP A 220 5.86 -14.93 -10.51
N GLU A 221 7.13 -15.05 -10.07
CA GLU A 221 7.84 -14.03 -9.28
C GLU A 221 9.28 -13.89 -9.74
N TYR A 222 9.76 -12.67 -9.87
CA TYR A 222 11.14 -12.40 -10.29
C TYR A 222 11.65 -11.04 -9.78
N THR A 223 12.92 -10.75 -10.08
CA THR A 223 13.50 -9.44 -9.82
C THR A 223 13.53 -8.63 -11.10
N LEU A 224 12.86 -7.49 -11.09
CA LEU A 224 12.89 -6.51 -12.18
C LEU A 224 13.82 -5.36 -11.83
N CYS A 225 14.94 -5.25 -12.53
CA CYS A 225 15.86 -4.12 -12.39
C CYS A 225 15.65 -3.12 -13.53
N ILE A 226 15.30 -1.89 -13.19
CA ILE A 226 15.24 -0.76 -14.14
C ILE A 226 16.64 -0.19 -14.34
N ASN A 227 17.44 -0.19 -13.27
CA ASN A 227 18.84 0.17 -13.23
C ASN A 227 19.49 -0.44 -11.97
N GLN A 228 20.77 -0.17 -11.73
CA GLN A 228 21.49 -0.71 -10.56
C GLN A 228 20.93 -0.25 -9.21
N GLU A 229 20.16 0.85 -9.17
CA GLU A 229 19.59 1.40 -7.94
C GLU A 229 18.14 0.99 -7.70
N HIS A 230 17.45 0.45 -8.71
CA HIS A 230 16.02 0.18 -8.67
C HIS A 230 15.71 -1.24 -9.14
N CYS A 231 15.99 -2.22 -8.28
CA CYS A 231 15.65 -3.63 -8.48
C CYS A 231 14.51 -4.04 -7.54
N PHE A 232 13.37 -4.33 -8.12
CA PHE A 232 12.12 -4.63 -7.42
C PHE A 232 11.89 -6.15 -7.35
N LYS A 233 11.31 -6.63 -6.26
CA LYS A 233 10.69 -7.95 -6.24
C LYS A 233 9.28 -7.81 -6.79
N VAL A 234 8.99 -8.49 -7.90
CA VAL A 234 7.71 -8.37 -8.59
C VAL A 234 7.04 -9.72 -8.80
N TRP A 235 5.72 -9.68 -8.89
CA TRP A 235 4.85 -10.82 -9.18
C TRP A 235 4.01 -10.53 -10.41
N GLU A 236 3.74 -11.57 -11.18
CA GLU A 236 2.85 -11.50 -12.34
C GLU A 236 1.51 -12.14 -12.02
N LEU A 237 0.43 -11.55 -12.53
CA LEU A 237 -0.91 -12.09 -12.45
C LEU A 237 -1.30 -12.81 -13.75
N SER A 238 -2.23 -13.76 -13.65
CA SER A 238 -2.85 -14.37 -14.81
C SER A 238 -3.86 -13.41 -15.45
N LEU A 239 -3.64 -13.02 -16.71
CA LEU A 239 -4.60 -12.21 -17.43
C LEU A 239 -5.92 -12.96 -17.67
N HIS A 240 -5.88 -14.29 -17.81
CA HIS A 240 -7.06 -15.12 -17.94
C HIS A 240 -7.90 -15.09 -16.64
N GLU A 241 -7.26 -15.26 -15.49
CA GLU A 241 -7.92 -15.19 -14.20
C GLU A 241 -8.48 -13.78 -13.92
N LEU A 242 -7.71 -12.73 -14.21
CA LEU A 242 -8.19 -11.35 -14.09
C LEU A 242 -9.47 -11.13 -14.93
N LYS A 243 -9.50 -11.59 -16.18
CA LYS A 243 -10.68 -11.48 -17.04
C LYS A 243 -11.88 -12.24 -16.48
N TYR A 244 -11.64 -13.43 -15.94
CA TYR A 244 -12.66 -14.23 -15.29
C TYR A 244 -13.26 -13.48 -14.09
N GLU A 245 -12.43 -12.96 -13.20
CA GLU A 245 -12.87 -12.25 -11.99
C GLU A 245 -13.51 -10.87 -12.30
N ILE A 246 -13.08 -10.18 -13.36
CA ILE A 246 -13.79 -8.98 -13.84
C ILE A 246 -15.18 -9.34 -14.31
N ASN A 247 -15.33 -10.40 -15.12
CA ASN A 247 -16.67 -10.86 -15.57
C ASN A 247 -17.54 -11.30 -14.40
N HIS A 248 -16.99 -12.01 -13.42
CA HIS A 248 -17.66 -12.39 -12.19
C HIS A 248 -18.16 -11.15 -11.43
N ALA A 249 -17.31 -10.15 -11.23
CA ALA A 249 -17.69 -8.88 -10.58
C ALA A 249 -18.82 -8.13 -11.31
N LEU A 250 -18.87 -8.22 -12.65
CA LEU A 250 -19.91 -7.60 -13.46
C LEU A 250 -21.27 -8.32 -13.34
N THR A 251 -21.26 -9.61 -13.10
CA THR A 251 -22.46 -10.48 -13.04
C THR A 251 -22.85 -10.86 -11.63
N MET A 252 -22.07 -10.45 -10.64
CA MET A 252 -22.24 -10.77 -9.22
C MET A 252 -23.61 -10.33 -8.70
N GLY A 253 -24.30 -11.24 -8.01
CA GLY A 253 -25.55 -10.97 -7.34
C GLY A 253 -25.41 -9.96 -6.19
N ARG A 254 -26.51 -9.30 -5.85
CA ARG A 254 -26.52 -8.28 -4.80
C ARG A 254 -26.09 -8.85 -3.45
N GLU A 255 -26.63 -10.01 -3.06
CA GLU A 255 -26.36 -10.65 -1.78
C GLU A 255 -24.87 -11.03 -1.63
N GLU A 256 -24.30 -11.62 -2.67
CA GLU A 256 -22.88 -11.98 -2.72
C GLU A 256 -21.98 -10.75 -2.60
N TYR A 257 -22.31 -9.67 -3.32
CA TYR A 257 -21.56 -8.42 -3.23
C TYR A 257 -21.64 -7.82 -1.82
N GLU A 258 -22.84 -7.78 -1.21
CA GLU A 258 -23.03 -7.23 0.13
C GLU A 258 -22.24 -8.02 1.17
N ASP A 259 -22.19 -9.37 1.08
CA ASP A 259 -21.38 -10.22 1.96
C ASP A 259 -19.88 -9.91 1.84
N LEU A 260 -19.36 -9.83 0.62
CA LEU A 260 -17.96 -9.46 0.37
C LEU A 260 -17.64 -8.04 0.87
N SER A 261 -18.55 -7.09 0.65
CA SER A 261 -18.40 -5.70 1.10
C SER A 261 -18.35 -5.58 2.62
N ILE A 262 -19.17 -6.35 3.34
CA ILE A 262 -19.14 -6.42 4.80
C ILE A 262 -17.80 -7.00 5.29
N LYS A 263 -17.35 -8.10 4.70
CA LYS A 263 -16.04 -8.72 5.05
C LYS A 263 -14.88 -7.76 4.80
N ALA A 264 -14.88 -7.07 3.65
CA ALA A 264 -13.89 -6.05 3.33
C ALA A 264 -13.89 -4.91 4.36
N LYS A 265 -15.08 -4.39 4.70
CA LYS A 265 -15.23 -3.32 5.70
C LYS A 265 -14.74 -3.72 7.08
N LEU A 266 -15.06 -4.93 7.53
CA LEU A 266 -14.57 -5.46 8.81
C LEU A 266 -13.05 -5.56 8.81
N LYS A 267 -12.45 -6.07 7.73
CA LYS A 267 -11.00 -6.16 7.59
C LYS A 267 -10.34 -4.78 7.55
N GLY A 268 -10.89 -3.83 6.79
CA GLY A 268 -10.41 -2.44 6.77
C GLY A 268 -10.47 -1.78 8.15
N GLY A 269 -11.48 -2.12 8.96
CA GLY A 269 -11.66 -1.64 10.33
C GLY A 269 -10.53 -2.03 11.29
N GLU A 270 -9.82 -3.15 11.04
CA GLU A 270 -8.66 -3.57 11.84
C GLU A 270 -7.49 -2.56 11.78
N TYR A 271 -7.48 -1.69 10.76
CA TYR A 271 -6.44 -0.68 10.54
C TYR A 271 -6.83 0.72 11.03
N TYR A 272 -7.98 0.88 11.69
CA TYR A 272 -8.32 2.16 12.28
C TYR A 272 -7.42 2.44 13.46
N ARG A 273 -6.89 3.65 13.50
CA ARG A 273 -6.23 4.10 14.72
C ARG A 273 -7.25 4.13 15.85
N PRO A 274 -6.99 3.45 17.00
CA PRO A 274 -7.86 3.60 18.17
C PRO A 274 -7.98 5.09 18.50
N MET A 275 -9.21 5.59 18.68
CA MET A 275 -9.39 6.93 19.21
C MET A 275 -8.71 6.97 20.58
N ASP A 276 -7.85 7.97 20.79
CA ASP A 276 -7.09 8.15 22.01
C ASP A 276 -8.08 8.31 23.19
N THR A 277 -8.32 7.24 23.90
CA THR A 277 -9.09 7.25 25.16
C THR A 277 -8.23 7.65 26.36
N GLY A 278 -7.18 8.46 26.14
CA GLY A 278 -6.39 9.09 27.20
C GLY A 278 -5.57 8.13 28.09
N SER A 279 -5.29 6.91 27.66
CA SER A 279 -4.42 5.99 28.39
C SER A 279 -3.04 5.89 27.73
N VAL A 280 -2.07 6.50 28.35
CA VAL A 280 -0.65 6.22 28.14
C VAL A 280 -0.46 4.72 28.35
N ARG A 281 -0.15 3.97 27.30
CA ARG A 281 0.38 2.62 27.48
C ARG A 281 1.85 2.77 27.87
N GLU A 282 2.10 2.60 29.14
CA GLU A 282 3.46 2.27 29.61
C GLU A 282 3.87 0.98 28.93
N THR A 283 4.91 1.03 28.15
CA THR A 283 5.58 -0.14 27.60
C THR A 283 6.55 -0.64 28.64
N GLU A 284 6.19 -1.73 29.33
CA GLU A 284 7.15 -2.59 30.02
C GLU A 284 7.99 -3.42 29.01
#